data_69c957b12a320e0cbfdfb638a92d66ec
#
_entry.id   69c957b12a320e0cbfdfb638a92d66ec
#
_cell.length_a   1.000
_cell.length_b   1.000
_cell.length_c   1.000
_cell.angle_alpha   90.00
_cell.angle_beta   90.00
_cell.angle_gamma   90.00
#
_symmetry.space_group_name_H-M   'P 1'
#
loop_
_entity.id
_entity.type
_entity.pdbx_description
1 polymer ?
#
loop_
_entity_poly.entity_id
_entity_poly.type
_entity_poly.pdbx_seq_one_letter_code
_entity_poly.pdbx_strand_id
1 'polypeptide(L)'
;MLKKIALIFCCAILILVALLALILSIFEYRPKPIEDVPYKTGNSFFQKDGIHSLVSWNIGYAGLGKQSDFFLSGGKNVRPSKKLSYEYFEGIKNSLKDISSEIIFLQEADIKAHRSYNVNQVEEVEKALNVNGSFGHSYKCIFVPFPLPPIGKVESGVATFSNYVIESSKRHSLPVLFKWPFRTANLKRCFLATRIPIYDGETATGKYLVLVNFHLEAFDNGQAKIEQTKKLMEYLVWEYKQGNYVIAGGDFNQSFPGAKEIPFVGPEKWLPGKLEKSSLQVGWDYCYDDSVPSCRSTYAPYIGEKAKNHDWQYYLIDGYIKSPNVKVTKVKTIDNDFVYSDHNPIYLEFSLQE
;
A
#
# COMPACT_ATOMS: atom_id res chain seq x y z
N MET A 1 18.40 38.78 33.80
CA MET A 1 17.60 39.07 32.60
C MET A 1 17.58 37.91 31.61
N LEU A 2 18.69 37.43 31.13
CA LEU A 2 18.80 36.28 30.18
C LEU A 2 18.07 35.01 30.66
N LYS A 3 18.24 34.57 31.94
CA LYS A 3 17.55 33.39 32.48
C LYS A 3 16.01 33.51 32.45
N LYS A 4 15.47 34.70 32.71
CA LYS A 4 14.01 34.94 32.62
C LYS A 4 13.52 34.89 31.17
N ILE A 5 14.26 35.45 30.21
CA ILE A 5 13.95 35.40 28.80
C ILE A 5 13.99 33.97 28.28
N ALA A 6 15.02 33.21 28.61
CA ALA A 6 15.12 31.78 28.25
C ALA A 6 13.97 30.96 28.84
N LEU A 7 13.59 31.22 30.10
CA LEU A 7 12.43 30.53 30.71
C LEU A 7 11.13 30.85 29.99
N ILE A 8 10.86 32.12 29.67
CA ILE A 8 9.66 32.52 28.92
C ILE A 8 9.64 31.84 27.55
N PHE A 9 10.77 31.83 26.86
CA PHE A 9 10.89 31.18 25.54
C PHE A 9 10.63 29.65 25.62
N CYS A 10 11.19 28.97 26.60
CA CYS A 10 10.91 27.53 26.82
C CYS A 10 9.45 27.29 27.17
N CYS A 11 8.83 28.11 28.03
CA CYS A 11 7.40 28.00 28.34
C CYS A 11 6.53 28.21 27.09
N ALA A 12 6.86 29.19 26.25
CA ALA A 12 6.13 29.43 25.01
C ALA A 12 6.21 28.22 24.04
N ILE A 13 7.38 27.60 23.89
CA ILE A 13 7.54 26.39 23.09
C ILE A 13 6.71 25.23 23.67
N LEU A 14 6.74 25.02 24.97
CA LEU A 14 5.95 23.96 25.61
C LEU A 14 4.45 24.16 25.40
N ILE A 15 3.96 25.40 25.51
CA ILE A 15 2.56 25.74 25.24
C ILE A 15 2.21 25.45 23.78
N LEU A 16 3.06 25.83 22.82
CA LEU A 16 2.83 25.56 21.40
C LEU A 16 2.78 24.06 21.11
N VAL A 17 3.70 23.28 21.69
CA VAL A 17 3.70 21.81 21.54
C VAL A 17 2.44 21.20 22.15
N ALA A 18 2.02 21.66 23.34
CA ALA A 18 0.80 21.20 23.99
C ALA A 18 -0.45 21.53 23.17
N LEU A 19 -0.54 22.75 22.64
CA LEU A 19 -1.64 23.16 21.75
C LEU A 19 -1.66 22.31 20.46
N LEU A 20 -0.52 22.08 19.85
CA LEU A 20 -0.43 21.20 18.67
C LEU A 20 -0.91 19.79 19.00
N ALA A 21 -0.43 19.20 20.10
CA ALA A 21 -0.86 17.87 20.54
C ALA A 21 -2.37 17.81 20.83
N LEU A 22 -2.94 18.87 21.42
CA LEU A 22 -4.36 19.00 21.67
C LEU A 22 -5.16 19.04 20.34
N ILE A 23 -4.77 19.90 19.41
CA ILE A 23 -5.41 20.01 18.08
C ILE A 23 -5.35 18.66 17.35
N LEU A 24 -4.19 18.04 17.28
CA LEU A 24 -4.03 16.72 16.65
C LEU A 24 -4.87 15.64 17.34
N SER A 25 -5.06 15.73 18.66
CA SER A 25 -5.90 14.77 19.40
C SER A 25 -7.40 14.97 19.13
N ILE A 26 -7.85 16.22 19.00
CA ILE A 26 -9.26 16.56 18.67
C ILE A 26 -9.59 16.08 17.25
N PHE A 27 -8.69 16.28 16.30
CA PHE A 27 -8.89 15.92 14.89
C PHE A 27 -8.29 14.56 14.52
N GLU A 28 -7.90 13.73 15.51
CA GLU A 28 -7.38 12.41 15.24
C GLU A 28 -8.36 11.56 14.43
N TYR A 29 -7.92 11.04 13.30
CA TYR A 29 -8.67 10.05 12.55
C TYR A 29 -8.78 8.74 13.34
N ARG A 30 -10.01 8.37 13.71
CA ARG A 30 -10.33 7.18 14.50
C ARG A 30 -11.33 6.32 13.74
N PRO A 31 -10.84 5.52 12.78
CA PRO A 31 -11.72 4.66 11.98
C PRO A 31 -12.38 3.59 12.85
N LYS A 32 -13.58 3.17 12.46
CA LYS A 32 -14.23 1.99 13.03
C LYS A 32 -13.46 0.72 12.70
N PRO A 33 -13.65 -0.37 13.44
CA PRO A 33 -13.02 -1.67 13.12
C PRO A 33 -13.34 -2.12 11.70
N ILE A 34 -14.58 -1.93 11.23
CA ILE A 34 -15.05 -2.20 9.87
C ILE A 34 -15.91 -1.01 9.43
N GLU A 35 -15.68 -0.53 8.21
CA GLU A 35 -16.40 0.58 7.60
C GLU A 35 -16.76 0.22 6.15
N ASP A 36 -18.01 0.46 5.76
CA ASP A 36 -18.36 0.49 4.35
C ASP A 36 -17.70 1.71 3.71
N VAL A 37 -17.11 1.52 2.55
CA VAL A 37 -16.49 2.62 1.81
C VAL A 37 -17.25 2.86 0.51
N PRO A 38 -17.31 4.11 0.04
CA PRO A 38 -17.86 4.40 -1.27
C PRO A 38 -17.10 3.65 -2.36
N TYR A 39 -17.83 3.12 -3.32
CA TYR A 39 -17.28 2.50 -4.52
C TYR A 39 -18.13 2.82 -5.74
N LYS A 40 -17.49 2.81 -6.90
CA LYS A 40 -18.18 2.78 -8.19
C LYS A 40 -18.18 1.34 -8.69
N THR A 41 -19.26 0.90 -9.28
CA THR A 41 -19.38 -0.44 -9.83
C THR A 41 -19.22 -0.43 -11.33
N GLY A 42 -18.58 -1.44 -11.89
CA GLY A 42 -18.49 -1.69 -13.32
C GLY A 42 -19.77 -2.32 -13.88
N ASN A 43 -19.73 -2.65 -15.17
CA ASN A 43 -20.84 -3.25 -15.91
C ASN A 43 -20.55 -4.68 -16.37
N SER A 44 -19.32 -5.17 -16.17
CA SER A 44 -18.93 -6.52 -16.58
C SER A 44 -19.16 -7.51 -15.45
N PHE A 45 -19.66 -8.70 -15.77
CA PHE A 45 -19.79 -9.80 -14.83
C PHE A 45 -18.51 -10.62 -14.81
N PHE A 46 -18.01 -10.90 -13.61
CA PHE A 46 -16.85 -11.77 -13.44
C PHE A 46 -17.26 -13.22 -13.70
N GLN A 47 -16.67 -13.84 -14.73
CA GLN A 47 -16.97 -15.21 -15.09
C GLN A 47 -16.12 -16.20 -14.26
N LYS A 48 -16.73 -17.34 -13.89
CA LYS A 48 -16.03 -18.41 -13.17
C LYS A 48 -14.88 -18.97 -13.99
N ASP A 49 -15.15 -19.17 -15.29
CA ASP A 49 -14.17 -19.73 -16.21
C ASP A 49 -13.28 -18.64 -16.83
N GLY A 50 -12.05 -19.01 -17.11
CA GLY A 50 -11.08 -18.15 -17.76
C GLY A 50 -9.82 -17.90 -16.94
N ILE A 51 -8.91 -17.16 -17.56
CA ILE A 51 -7.70 -16.65 -16.92
C ILE A 51 -7.91 -15.16 -16.70
N HIS A 52 -7.78 -14.72 -15.47
CA HIS A 52 -7.96 -13.34 -15.06
C HIS A 52 -6.63 -12.73 -14.64
N SER A 53 -6.56 -11.41 -14.69
CA SER A 53 -5.34 -10.68 -14.37
C SER A 53 -5.54 -9.66 -13.25
N LEU A 54 -4.51 -9.53 -12.40
CA LEU A 54 -4.44 -8.58 -11.33
C LEU A 54 -3.04 -7.97 -11.25
N VAL A 55 -2.92 -6.67 -11.07
CA VAL A 55 -1.67 -5.98 -10.77
C VAL A 55 -1.74 -5.30 -9.42
N SER A 56 -0.70 -5.43 -8.61
CA SER A 56 -0.53 -4.70 -7.35
C SER A 56 0.69 -3.81 -7.42
N TRP A 57 0.54 -2.54 -7.02
CA TRP A 57 1.64 -1.59 -7.05
C TRP A 57 1.55 -0.57 -5.90
N ASN A 58 2.57 -0.52 -5.06
CA ASN A 58 2.78 0.62 -4.17
C ASN A 58 3.34 1.78 -5.02
N ILE A 59 2.55 2.84 -5.19
CA ILE A 59 2.90 3.96 -6.08
C ILE A 59 3.68 5.08 -5.38
N GLY A 60 4.04 4.90 -4.09
CA GLY A 60 4.81 5.89 -3.35
C GLY A 60 4.24 7.30 -3.48
N TYR A 61 2.91 7.46 -3.43
CA TYR A 61 2.17 8.73 -3.64
C TYR A 61 2.67 9.56 -4.85
N ALA A 62 3.25 8.92 -5.87
CA ALA A 62 3.95 9.58 -7.00
C ALA A 62 5.05 10.55 -6.54
N GLY A 63 5.76 10.17 -5.49
CA GLY A 63 6.80 10.98 -4.86
C GLY A 63 8.16 10.32 -4.74
N LEU A 64 8.24 8.99 -4.90
CA LEU A 64 9.43 8.18 -4.58
C LEU A 64 10.11 7.52 -5.80
N GLY A 65 9.85 8.05 -6.99
CA GLY A 65 10.51 7.57 -8.20
C GLY A 65 12.03 7.81 -8.20
N LYS A 66 12.67 7.41 -9.27
CA LYS A 66 14.12 7.29 -9.44
C LYS A 66 14.96 8.49 -9.00
N GLN A 67 14.47 9.73 -9.21
CA GLN A 67 15.19 10.96 -8.88
C GLN A 67 14.91 11.45 -7.45
N SER A 68 14.12 10.73 -6.67
CA SER A 68 13.72 11.11 -5.31
C SER A 68 14.47 10.33 -4.25
N ASP A 69 14.66 10.98 -3.11
CA ASP A 69 15.03 10.38 -1.84
C ASP A 69 13.91 10.61 -0.80
N PHE A 70 13.98 9.93 0.33
CA PHE A 70 13.00 10.05 1.39
C PHE A 70 13.66 10.17 2.76
N PHE A 71 13.22 11.13 3.55
CA PHE A 71 13.84 11.47 4.84
C PHE A 71 13.82 10.32 5.86
N LEU A 72 12.79 9.46 5.87
CA LEU A 72 12.73 8.31 6.79
C LEU A 72 13.74 7.23 6.44
N SER A 73 14.16 7.13 5.19
CA SER A 73 15.20 6.22 4.73
C SER A 73 16.62 6.81 4.80
N GLY A 74 16.77 7.98 5.44
CA GLY A 74 18.06 8.67 5.53
C GLY A 74 18.32 9.71 4.44
N GLY A 75 17.36 9.93 3.54
CA GLY A 75 17.37 11.03 2.56
C GLY A 75 17.08 12.39 3.20
N LYS A 76 16.85 13.40 2.37
CA LYS A 76 16.66 14.79 2.82
C LYS A 76 15.27 15.34 2.50
N ASN A 77 14.59 14.75 1.52
CA ASN A 77 13.37 15.32 0.97
C ASN A 77 12.11 14.69 1.59
N VAL A 78 11.07 15.51 1.68
CA VAL A 78 9.71 15.08 2.09
C VAL A 78 8.88 14.74 0.86
N ARG A 79 9.16 15.43 -0.24
CA ARG A 79 8.46 15.30 -1.53
C ARG A 79 9.34 15.83 -2.67
N PRO A 80 9.16 15.34 -3.89
CA PRO A 80 9.80 15.90 -5.07
C PRO A 80 9.24 17.28 -5.43
N SER A 81 9.80 17.93 -6.45
CA SER A 81 9.18 19.12 -7.06
C SER A 81 7.81 18.77 -7.65
N LYS A 82 6.94 19.78 -7.78
CA LYS A 82 5.61 19.59 -8.37
C LYS A 82 5.69 18.96 -9.77
N LYS A 83 6.58 19.46 -10.62
CA LYS A 83 6.81 18.95 -11.97
C LYS A 83 7.15 17.45 -11.92
N LEU A 84 8.12 17.08 -11.09
CA LEU A 84 8.59 15.69 -10.99
C LEU A 84 7.51 14.74 -10.42
N SER A 85 6.73 15.19 -9.45
CA SER A 85 5.59 14.40 -8.94
C SER A 85 4.54 14.13 -10.03
N TYR A 86 4.26 15.14 -10.88
CA TYR A 86 3.33 14.97 -12.00
C TYR A 86 3.94 14.03 -13.08
N GLU A 87 5.22 14.15 -13.39
CA GLU A 87 5.91 13.24 -14.31
C GLU A 87 5.87 11.78 -13.82
N TYR A 88 6.09 11.55 -12.53
CA TYR A 88 5.95 10.21 -11.95
C TYR A 88 4.52 9.69 -12.06
N PHE A 89 3.54 10.53 -11.75
CA PHE A 89 2.15 10.10 -11.78
C PHE A 89 1.65 9.79 -13.20
N GLU A 90 2.06 10.60 -14.19
CA GLU A 90 1.79 10.28 -15.60
C GLU A 90 2.44 8.96 -16.02
N GLY A 91 3.68 8.73 -15.60
CA GLY A 91 4.37 7.47 -15.85
C GLY A 91 3.69 6.27 -15.19
N ILE A 92 3.20 6.40 -13.95
CA ILE A 92 2.41 5.37 -13.26
C ILE A 92 1.16 5.03 -14.07
N LYS A 93 0.37 6.03 -14.49
CA LYS A 93 -0.85 5.82 -15.27
C LYS A 93 -0.56 5.13 -16.61
N ASN A 94 0.51 5.54 -17.30
CA ASN A 94 0.91 4.92 -18.57
C ASN A 94 1.36 3.47 -18.37
N SER A 95 2.18 3.19 -17.36
CA SER A 95 2.59 1.82 -17.02
C SER A 95 1.37 0.92 -16.72
N LEU A 96 0.38 1.41 -15.97
CA LEU A 96 -0.85 0.66 -15.70
C LEU A 96 -1.64 0.39 -16.98
N LYS A 97 -1.69 1.33 -17.93
CA LYS A 97 -2.31 1.11 -19.25
C LYS A 97 -1.59 0.03 -20.04
N ASP A 98 -0.26 0.07 -20.06
CA ASP A 98 0.56 -0.90 -20.80
C ASP A 98 0.44 -2.31 -20.21
N ILE A 99 0.36 -2.42 -18.87
CA ILE A 99 0.11 -3.69 -18.16
C ILE A 99 -1.28 -4.23 -18.49
N SER A 100 -2.27 -3.37 -18.65
CA SER A 100 -3.65 -3.71 -19.08
C SER A 100 -4.30 -4.82 -18.25
N SER A 101 -4.22 -4.75 -16.93
CA SER A 101 -4.78 -5.73 -16.01
C SER A 101 -6.28 -5.46 -15.74
N GLU A 102 -7.09 -6.52 -15.58
CA GLU A 102 -8.53 -6.42 -15.27
C GLU A 102 -8.81 -5.87 -13.88
N ILE A 103 -7.89 -6.13 -12.95
CA ILE A 103 -7.98 -5.72 -11.55
C ILE A 103 -6.67 -5.00 -11.17
N ILE A 104 -6.79 -3.89 -10.45
CA ILE A 104 -5.64 -3.08 -10.04
C ILE A 104 -5.71 -2.82 -8.54
N PHE A 105 -4.64 -3.12 -7.83
CA PHE A 105 -4.40 -2.74 -6.44
C PHE A 105 -3.35 -1.65 -6.39
N LEU A 106 -3.67 -0.51 -5.78
CA LEU A 106 -2.68 0.52 -5.48
C LEU A 106 -2.54 0.70 -3.98
N GLN A 107 -1.31 0.85 -3.52
CA GLN A 107 -0.97 1.27 -2.17
C GLN A 107 -0.32 2.65 -2.22
N GLU A 108 -0.36 3.37 -1.11
CA GLU A 108 0.07 4.75 -0.98
C GLU A 108 -0.56 5.73 -2.00
N ALA A 109 -1.80 5.47 -2.40
CA ALA A 109 -2.54 6.39 -3.26
C ALA A 109 -3.06 7.57 -2.43
N ASP A 110 -2.67 8.79 -2.77
CA ASP A 110 -3.15 10.02 -2.13
C ASP A 110 -4.42 10.50 -2.81
N ILE A 111 -5.40 10.96 -2.01
CA ILE A 111 -6.60 11.64 -2.52
C ILE A 111 -6.61 13.13 -2.19
N LYS A 112 -5.93 13.55 -1.10
CA LYS A 112 -5.78 14.93 -0.70
C LYS A 112 -4.59 15.09 0.24
N ALA A 113 -3.39 15.25 -0.29
CA ALA A 113 -2.18 15.37 0.51
C ALA A 113 -1.25 16.46 -0.03
N HIS A 114 -0.63 17.21 0.89
CA HIS A 114 0.31 18.26 0.50
C HIS A 114 1.54 17.69 -0.18
N ARG A 115 1.96 16.47 0.20
CA ARG A 115 3.14 15.79 -0.38
C ARG A 115 2.95 15.45 -1.86
N SER A 116 1.72 15.23 -2.31
CA SER A 116 1.34 14.97 -3.71
C SER A 116 0.59 16.14 -4.36
N TYR A 117 0.76 17.37 -3.83
CA TYR A 117 0.18 18.61 -4.37
C TYR A 117 -1.35 18.58 -4.45
N ASN A 118 -2.01 17.85 -3.55
CA ASN A 118 -3.46 17.65 -3.45
C ASN A 118 -4.10 17.01 -4.70
N VAL A 119 -3.35 16.26 -5.49
CA VAL A 119 -3.89 15.47 -6.59
C VAL A 119 -4.72 14.32 -6.01
N ASN A 120 -5.94 14.12 -6.51
CA ASN A 120 -6.73 12.93 -6.22
C ASN A 120 -6.29 11.81 -7.19
N GLN A 121 -5.30 11.04 -6.76
CA GLN A 121 -4.70 9.99 -7.59
C GLN A 121 -5.69 8.87 -7.93
N VAL A 122 -6.66 8.62 -7.05
CA VAL A 122 -7.70 7.60 -7.29
C VAL A 122 -8.61 8.03 -8.45
N GLU A 123 -9.17 9.25 -8.41
CA GLU A 123 -10.01 9.77 -9.50
C GLU A 123 -9.25 9.89 -10.83
N GLU A 124 -7.99 10.28 -10.77
CA GLU A 124 -7.19 10.42 -11.99
C GLU A 124 -6.87 9.06 -12.64
N VAL A 125 -6.64 8.00 -11.84
CA VAL A 125 -6.51 6.63 -12.35
C VAL A 125 -7.83 6.14 -12.94
N GLU A 126 -8.97 6.34 -12.24
CA GLU A 126 -10.29 5.99 -12.77
C GLU A 126 -10.54 6.60 -14.15
N LYS A 127 -10.27 7.89 -14.29
CA LYS A 127 -10.43 8.62 -15.57
C LYS A 127 -9.47 8.11 -16.64
N ALA A 128 -8.19 7.95 -16.30
CA ALA A 128 -7.14 7.60 -17.26
C ALA A 128 -7.29 6.18 -17.82
N LEU A 129 -7.77 5.24 -17.00
CA LEU A 129 -7.90 3.82 -17.36
C LEU A 129 -9.34 3.42 -17.68
N ASN A 130 -10.30 4.33 -17.48
CA ASN A 130 -11.74 4.05 -17.60
C ASN A 130 -12.16 2.86 -16.72
N VAL A 131 -11.75 2.87 -15.47
CA VAL A 131 -12.04 1.83 -14.46
C VAL A 131 -12.82 2.42 -13.30
N ASN A 132 -13.47 1.57 -12.51
CA ASN A 132 -14.20 1.95 -11.32
C ASN A 132 -13.44 1.51 -10.09
N GLY A 133 -13.45 2.34 -9.04
CA GLY A 133 -12.62 2.10 -7.86
C GLY A 133 -13.35 2.21 -6.53
N SER A 134 -12.70 1.65 -5.53
CA SER A 134 -12.98 1.85 -4.11
C SER A 134 -11.69 2.23 -3.39
N PHE A 135 -11.82 2.97 -2.27
CA PHE A 135 -10.68 3.50 -1.55
C PHE A 135 -10.84 3.36 -0.05
N GLY A 136 -9.80 2.84 0.61
CA GLY A 136 -9.71 2.73 2.07
C GLY A 136 -8.60 3.60 2.64
N HIS A 137 -8.95 4.56 3.50
CA HIS A 137 -7.95 5.40 4.17
C HIS A 137 -7.03 4.56 5.08
N SER A 138 -5.74 4.60 4.85
CA SER A 138 -4.71 4.10 5.76
C SER A 138 -3.97 5.22 6.49
N TYR A 139 -4.01 6.43 5.96
CA TYR A 139 -3.40 7.62 6.55
C TYR A 139 -4.31 8.84 6.34
N LYS A 140 -4.84 9.38 7.43
CA LYS A 140 -5.62 10.62 7.40
C LYS A 140 -5.22 11.48 8.58
N CYS A 141 -4.60 12.63 8.31
CA CYS A 141 -4.13 13.57 9.30
C CYS A 141 -4.24 15.00 8.78
N ILE A 142 -4.76 15.90 9.62
CA ILE A 142 -4.90 17.32 9.25
C ILE A 142 -3.56 18.02 9.10
N PHE A 143 -2.54 17.60 9.87
CA PHE A 143 -1.21 18.17 9.83
C PHE A 143 -0.18 17.24 10.47
N VAL A 144 0.77 16.76 9.67
CA VAL A 144 1.93 15.99 10.12
C VAL A 144 3.10 16.97 10.28
N PRO A 145 3.53 17.27 11.53
CA PRO A 145 4.46 18.36 11.81
C PRO A 145 5.93 18.09 11.49
N PHE A 146 6.26 16.86 11.15
CA PHE A 146 7.63 16.40 10.96
C PHE A 146 7.81 15.80 9.56
N PRO A 147 9.02 15.89 8.95
CA PRO A 147 10.20 16.65 9.38
C PRO A 147 10.05 18.17 9.15
N LEU A 148 11.15 18.90 9.01
CA LEU A 148 11.14 20.29 8.55
C LEU A 148 11.75 20.38 7.15
N PRO A 149 10.98 20.84 6.14
CA PRO A 149 9.59 21.33 6.20
C PRO A 149 8.59 20.18 6.48
N PRO A 150 7.43 20.48 7.11
CA PRO A 150 6.46 19.45 7.50
C PRO A 150 5.81 18.76 6.28
N ILE A 151 5.41 17.50 6.45
CA ILE A 151 4.61 16.79 5.46
C ILE A 151 3.26 17.52 5.26
N GLY A 152 2.70 18.08 6.32
CA GLY A 152 1.44 18.80 6.29
C GLY A 152 0.24 17.86 6.27
N LYS A 153 -0.85 18.25 5.60
CA LYS A 153 -2.07 17.44 5.49
C LYS A 153 -1.81 16.20 4.64
N VAL A 154 -2.34 15.05 5.09
CA VAL A 154 -2.32 13.79 4.35
C VAL A 154 -3.69 13.12 4.39
N GLU A 155 -4.18 12.70 3.24
CA GLU A 155 -5.26 11.72 3.07
C GLU A 155 -4.79 10.71 2.00
N SER A 156 -4.40 9.51 2.45
CA SER A 156 -3.78 8.46 1.67
C SER A 156 -4.31 7.09 2.05
N GLY A 157 -4.19 6.12 1.15
CA GLY A 157 -4.70 4.79 1.44
C GLY A 157 -4.37 3.74 0.40
N VAL A 158 -5.22 2.72 0.38
CA VAL A 158 -5.21 1.64 -0.60
C VAL A 158 -6.44 1.77 -1.51
N ALA A 159 -6.26 1.54 -2.81
CA ALA A 159 -7.32 1.63 -3.80
C ALA A 159 -7.41 0.34 -4.62
N THR A 160 -8.62 -0.14 -4.85
CA THR A 160 -8.90 -1.29 -5.70
C THR A 160 -9.75 -0.84 -6.88
N PHE A 161 -9.33 -1.18 -8.10
CA PHE A 161 -10.05 -0.80 -9.32
C PHE A 161 -10.38 -2.03 -10.15
N SER A 162 -11.54 -2.00 -10.78
CA SER A 162 -12.00 -3.02 -11.73
C SER A 162 -13.18 -2.52 -12.54
N ASN A 163 -13.42 -3.13 -13.70
CA ASN A 163 -14.65 -2.92 -14.47
C ASN A 163 -15.74 -3.97 -14.19
N TYR A 164 -15.48 -4.86 -13.24
CA TYR A 164 -16.49 -5.82 -12.80
C TYR A 164 -17.54 -5.19 -11.88
N VAL A 165 -18.72 -5.81 -11.82
CA VAL A 165 -19.74 -5.45 -10.85
C VAL A 165 -19.22 -5.70 -9.45
N ILE A 166 -19.21 -4.66 -8.62
CA ILE A 166 -18.83 -4.74 -7.21
C ILE A 166 -20.11 -4.77 -6.37
N GLU A 167 -20.23 -5.75 -5.48
CA GLU A 167 -21.36 -5.84 -4.55
C GLU A 167 -21.10 -5.06 -3.26
N SER A 168 -19.87 -5.12 -2.75
CA SER A 168 -19.51 -4.38 -1.55
C SER A 168 -18.00 -4.10 -1.49
N SER A 169 -17.65 -3.01 -0.82
CA SER A 169 -16.27 -2.71 -0.48
C SER A 169 -16.20 -2.21 0.95
N LYS A 170 -15.32 -2.82 1.76
CA LYS A 170 -15.19 -2.54 3.19
C LYS A 170 -13.75 -2.34 3.59
N ARG A 171 -13.53 -1.28 4.36
CA ARG A 171 -12.27 -1.03 5.03
C ARG A 171 -12.24 -1.76 6.36
N HIS A 172 -11.25 -2.59 6.59
CA HIS A 172 -11.00 -3.27 7.86
C HIS A 172 -9.77 -2.67 8.54
N SER A 173 -9.92 -2.17 9.75
CA SER A 173 -8.81 -1.60 10.52
C SER A 173 -7.84 -2.69 10.95
N LEU A 174 -6.55 -2.45 10.76
CA LEU A 174 -5.47 -3.28 11.30
C LEU A 174 -5.01 -2.73 12.67
N PRO A 175 -4.36 -3.54 13.52
CA PRO A 175 -3.79 -3.10 14.78
C PRO A 175 -2.85 -1.90 14.60
N VAL A 176 -2.98 -0.91 15.49
CA VAL A 176 -2.11 0.29 15.54
C VAL A 176 -1.36 0.26 16.85
N LEU A 177 -0.04 0.10 16.80
CA LEU A 177 0.79 0.02 18.02
C LEU A 177 1.35 1.37 18.47
N PHE A 178 1.20 2.41 17.68
CA PHE A 178 1.61 3.75 18.08
C PHE A 178 0.80 4.26 19.26
N LYS A 179 1.49 4.77 20.29
CA LYS A 179 0.86 5.36 21.46
C LYS A 179 0.68 6.88 21.28
N TRP A 180 -0.24 7.44 22.08
CA TRP A 180 -0.36 8.90 22.19
C TRP A 180 0.96 9.52 22.71
N PRO A 181 1.42 10.67 22.22
CA PRO A 181 0.75 11.51 21.19
C PRO A 181 1.06 11.08 19.75
N PHE A 182 2.03 10.23 19.48
CA PHE A 182 2.51 9.88 18.14
C PHE A 182 1.40 9.29 17.24
N ARG A 183 0.50 8.50 17.80
CA ARG A 183 -0.59 7.89 17.02
C ARG A 183 -1.54 8.92 16.38
N THR A 184 -1.61 10.17 16.90
CA THR A 184 -2.51 11.21 16.39
C THR A 184 -2.14 11.69 14.99
N ALA A 185 -0.86 11.63 14.65
CA ALA A 185 -0.31 12.03 13.37
C ALA A 185 0.28 10.86 12.56
N ASN A 186 -0.07 9.63 12.92
CA ASN A 186 0.49 8.42 12.31
C ASN A 186 -0.57 7.60 11.57
N LEU A 187 -0.12 6.61 10.80
CA LEU A 187 -0.96 5.75 9.99
C LEU A 187 -1.96 4.95 10.84
N LYS A 188 -3.11 4.68 10.24
CA LYS A 188 -4.13 3.76 10.71
C LYS A 188 -4.30 2.68 9.65
N ARG A 189 -3.32 1.80 9.56
CA ARG A 189 -3.25 0.73 8.54
C ARG A 189 -4.57 -0.04 8.45
N CYS A 190 -4.89 -0.47 7.25
CA CYS A 190 -6.09 -1.25 6.95
C CYS A 190 -5.85 -2.20 5.79
N PHE A 191 -6.77 -3.10 5.60
CA PHE A 191 -7.01 -3.72 4.30
C PHE A 191 -8.38 -3.32 3.75
N LEU A 192 -8.48 -3.28 2.43
CA LEU A 192 -9.69 -3.00 1.69
C LEU A 192 -10.18 -4.31 1.06
N ALA A 193 -11.33 -4.79 1.52
CA ALA A 193 -11.95 -6.01 1.02
C ALA A 193 -13.08 -5.66 0.06
N THR A 194 -12.94 -6.06 -1.21
CA THR A 194 -13.91 -5.82 -2.27
C THR A 194 -14.48 -7.14 -2.75
N ARG A 195 -15.80 -7.29 -2.74
CA ARG A 195 -16.50 -8.50 -3.19
C ARG A 195 -17.07 -8.33 -4.59
N ILE A 196 -16.69 -9.20 -5.47
CA ILE A 196 -17.14 -9.28 -6.85
C ILE A 196 -17.97 -10.56 -7.01
N PRO A 197 -19.26 -10.48 -7.36
CA PRO A 197 -20.08 -11.68 -7.61
C PRO A 197 -19.53 -12.49 -8.79
N ILE A 198 -19.52 -13.81 -8.63
CA ILE A 198 -19.06 -14.73 -9.67
C ILE A 198 -20.26 -15.27 -10.43
N TYR A 199 -20.15 -15.26 -11.75
CA TYR A 199 -21.17 -15.76 -12.67
C TYR A 199 -20.66 -17.00 -13.43
N ASP A 200 -21.60 -17.88 -13.75
CA ASP A 200 -21.46 -18.97 -14.70
C ASP A 200 -22.46 -18.69 -15.84
N GLY A 201 -21.93 -18.15 -16.95
CA GLY A 201 -22.75 -17.51 -17.97
C GLY A 201 -23.54 -16.32 -17.43
N GLU A 202 -24.88 -16.41 -17.48
CA GLU A 202 -25.79 -15.37 -16.96
C GLU A 202 -26.23 -15.62 -15.49
N THR A 203 -25.85 -16.77 -14.91
CA THR A 203 -26.30 -17.18 -13.57
C THR A 203 -25.31 -16.80 -12.52
N ALA A 204 -25.75 -16.06 -11.50
CA ALA A 204 -24.93 -15.80 -10.31
C ALA A 204 -24.75 -17.10 -9.51
N THR A 205 -23.50 -17.43 -9.20
CA THR A 205 -23.16 -18.68 -8.46
C THR A 205 -23.45 -18.61 -6.96
N GLY A 206 -23.75 -17.41 -6.45
CA GLY A 206 -23.85 -17.14 -5.01
C GLY A 206 -22.50 -17.11 -4.30
N LYS A 207 -21.39 -17.17 -5.03
CA LYS A 207 -20.01 -17.06 -4.53
C LYS A 207 -19.38 -15.76 -4.99
N TYR A 208 -18.31 -15.37 -4.30
CA TYR A 208 -17.59 -14.13 -4.58
C TYR A 208 -16.11 -14.38 -4.83
N LEU A 209 -15.56 -13.59 -5.76
CA LEU A 209 -14.14 -13.28 -5.73
C LEU A 209 -13.94 -12.16 -4.70
N VAL A 210 -13.24 -12.46 -3.63
CA VAL A 210 -12.92 -11.51 -2.56
C VAL A 210 -11.50 -11.01 -2.77
N LEU A 211 -11.41 -9.76 -3.18
CA LEU A 211 -10.17 -9.04 -3.43
C LEU A 211 -9.78 -8.25 -2.19
N VAL A 212 -8.58 -8.48 -1.66
CA VAL A 212 -8.12 -7.84 -0.43
C VAL A 212 -6.82 -7.09 -0.69
N ASN A 213 -6.91 -5.77 -0.81
CA ASN A 213 -5.76 -4.89 -0.99
C ASN A 213 -5.28 -4.35 0.34
N PHE A 214 -3.99 -4.42 0.62
CA PHE A 214 -3.41 -3.99 1.90
C PHE A 214 -2.03 -3.36 1.75
N HIS A 215 -1.63 -2.64 2.78
CA HIS A 215 -0.26 -2.19 3.00
C HIS A 215 0.03 -2.32 4.50
N LEU A 216 0.87 -3.31 4.87
CA LEU A 216 1.18 -3.63 6.26
C LEU A 216 2.21 -2.67 6.86
N GLU A 217 2.44 -2.78 8.18
CA GLU A 217 3.32 -1.86 8.91
C GLU A 217 4.78 -2.00 8.47
N ALA A 218 5.43 -0.86 8.27
CA ALA A 218 6.84 -0.77 7.89
C ALA A 218 7.74 -0.53 9.13
N PHE A 219 7.33 0.40 9.99
CA PHE A 219 8.17 0.99 11.02
C PHE A 219 7.73 0.58 12.44
N ASP A 220 8.06 -0.64 12.82
CA ASP A 220 7.82 -1.16 14.16
C ASP A 220 8.98 -2.05 14.62
N ASN A 221 8.85 -2.59 15.84
CA ASN A 221 9.77 -3.60 16.38
C ASN A 221 9.48 -5.04 15.92
N GLY A 222 8.61 -5.23 14.91
CA GLY A 222 8.19 -6.51 14.36
C GLY A 222 6.84 -7.01 14.89
N GLN A 223 6.37 -6.55 16.05
CA GLN A 223 5.13 -7.03 16.65
C GLN A 223 3.88 -6.61 15.86
N ALA A 224 3.82 -5.35 15.38
CA ALA A 224 2.70 -4.88 14.58
C ALA A 224 2.54 -5.67 13.29
N LYS A 225 3.65 -5.98 12.61
CA LYS A 225 3.65 -6.78 11.38
C LYS A 225 3.02 -8.15 11.62
N ILE A 226 3.40 -8.83 12.70
CA ILE A 226 2.87 -10.16 13.08
C ILE A 226 1.37 -10.07 13.38
N GLU A 227 0.94 -9.11 14.21
CA GLU A 227 -0.47 -8.93 14.59
C GLU A 227 -1.34 -8.55 13.39
N GLN A 228 -0.81 -7.69 12.49
CA GLN A 228 -1.52 -7.30 11.27
C GLN A 228 -1.65 -8.46 10.29
N THR A 229 -0.58 -9.24 10.08
CA THR A 229 -0.61 -10.45 9.24
C THR A 229 -1.59 -11.47 9.79
N LYS A 230 -1.59 -11.71 11.11
CA LYS A 230 -2.54 -12.62 11.75
C LYS A 230 -3.99 -12.19 11.52
N LYS A 231 -4.31 -10.92 11.76
CA LYS A 231 -5.67 -10.39 11.56
C LYS A 231 -6.11 -10.44 10.10
N LEU A 232 -5.19 -10.17 9.16
CA LEU A 232 -5.44 -10.34 7.73
C LEU A 232 -5.80 -11.81 7.43
N MET A 233 -4.97 -12.76 7.85
CA MET A 233 -5.19 -14.19 7.62
C MET A 233 -6.50 -14.70 8.22
N GLU A 234 -6.87 -14.23 9.43
CA GLU A 234 -8.16 -14.58 10.04
C GLU A 234 -9.35 -14.21 9.14
N TYR A 235 -9.31 -13.03 8.52
CA TYR A 235 -10.33 -12.58 7.59
C TYR A 235 -10.32 -13.40 6.28
N LEU A 236 -9.14 -13.62 5.69
CA LEU A 236 -9.03 -14.39 4.44
C LEU A 236 -9.58 -15.81 4.60
N VAL A 237 -9.20 -16.48 5.69
CA VAL A 237 -9.69 -17.83 6.03
C VAL A 237 -11.18 -17.84 6.29
N TRP A 238 -11.71 -16.81 6.94
CA TRP A 238 -13.15 -16.71 7.17
C TRP A 238 -13.92 -16.60 5.84
N GLU A 239 -13.47 -15.78 4.89
CA GLU A 239 -14.09 -15.66 3.56
C GLU A 239 -14.03 -16.98 2.78
N TYR A 240 -12.88 -17.66 2.80
CA TYR A 240 -12.74 -18.96 2.15
C TYR A 240 -13.70 -20.01 2.74
N LYS A 241 -13.90 -20.03 4.05
CA LYS A 241 -14.85 -20.93 4.71
C LYS A 241 -16.31 -20.67 4.34
N GLN A 242 -16.65 -19.48 3.86
CA GLN A 242 -17.96 -19.19 3.24
C GLN A 242 -18.07 -19.73 1.81
N GLY A 243 -17.01 -20.38 1.32
CA GLY A 243 -16.93 -20.91 -0.04
C GLY A 243 -16.54 -19.87 -1.10
N ASN A 244 -16.05 -18.72 -0.70
CA ASN A 244 -15.56 -17.68 -1.58
C ASN A 244 -14.15 -17.99 -2.10
N TYR A 245 -13.77 -17.33 -3.18
CA TYR A 245 -12.43 -17.35 -3.74
C TYR A 245 -11.69 -16.10 -3.26
N VAL A 246 -10.48 -16.25 -2.70
CA VAL A 246 -9.82 -15.15 -2.02
C VAL A 246 -8.44 -14.90 -2.60
N ILE A 247 -8.19 -13.66 -2.99
CA ILE A 247 -6.86 -13.16 -3.37
C ILE A 247 -6.59 -11.89 -2.56
N ALA A 248 -5.51 -11.91 -1.80
CA ALA A 248 -5.02 -10.76 -1.08
C ALA A 248 -3.65 -10.34 -1.65
N GLY A 249 -3.42 -9.04 -1.82
CA GLY A 249 -2.16 -8.54 -2.37
C GLY A 249 -1.82 -7.14 -1.89
N GLY A 250 -0.55 -6.80 -2.00
CA GLY A 250 -0.04 -5.49 -1.61
C GLY A 250 1.39 -5.53 -1.10
N ASP A 251 1.74 -4.49 -0.40
CA ASP A 251 3.02 -4.33 0.28
C ASP A 251 2.96 -4.95 1.69
N PHE A 252 3.68 -6.03 1.88
CA PHE A 252 3.76 -6.74 3.16
C PHE A 252 4.73 -6.08 4.14
N ASN A 253 5.70 -5.29 3.65
CA ASN A 253 6.86 -4.85 4.44
C ASN A 253 7.59 -6.01 5.13
N GLN A 254 7.45 -7.21 4.57
CA GLN A 254 8.03 -8.47 5.05
C GLN A 254 8.49 -9.30 3.86
N SER A 255 9.65 -9.95 3.98
CA SER A 255 10.17 -10.86 2.96
C SER A 255 9.45 -12.20 2.99
N PHE A 256 9.32 -12.84 1.83
CA PHE A 256 8.64 -14.11 1.66
C PHE A 256 9.51 -15.31 2.09
N PRO A 257 8.91 -16.37 2.66
CA PRO A 257 9.64 -17.58 3.01
C PRO A 257 10.12 -18.28 1.75
N GLY A 258 11.42 -18.56 1.69
CA GLY A 258 12.06 -19.20 0.55
C GLY A 258 12.44 -18.27 -0.61
N ALA A 259 12.12 -16.98 -0.53
CA ALA A 259 12.59 -16.01 -1.51
C ALA A 259 14.12 -15.86 -1.47
N LYS A 260 14.68 -15.48 -2.61
CA LYS A 260 16.12 -15.21 -2.74
C LYS A 260 16.54 -14.16 -1.70
N GLU A 261 17.59 -14.49 -0.93
CA GLU A 261 18.17 -13.52 -0.02
C GLU A 261 18.88 -12.41 -0.81
N ILE A 262 18.51 -11.17 -0.50
CA ILE A 262 19.19 -9.99 -1.03
C ILE A 262 20.16 -9.49 0.06
N PRO A 263 21.47 -9.45 -0.22
CA PRO A 263 22.44 -8.98 0.74
C PRO A 263 22.15 -7.53 1.17
N PHE A 264 22.34 -7.25 2.45
CA PHE A 264 22.24 -5.88 2.95
C PHE A 264 23.45 -5.07 2.48
N VAL A 265 23.19 -3.98 1.79
CA VAL A 265 24.20 -3.04 1.29
C VAL A 265 23.76 -1.59 1.59
N GLY A 266 24.71 -0.70 1.79
CA GLY A 266 24.45 0.73 1.96
C GLY A 266 24.12 1.17 3.39
N PRO A 267 23.73 2.47 3.57
CA PRO A 267 23.50 3.09 4.87
C PRO A 267 22.11 2.84 5.46
N GLU A 268 21.20 2.22 4.73
CA GLU A 268 19.83 1.92 5.17
C GLU A 268 19.87 1.01 6.40
N LYS A 269 19.14 1.40 7.44
CA LYS A 269 19.02 0.61 8.67
C LYS A 269 17.71 -0.15 8.76
N TRP A 270 16.77 0.14 7.86
CA TRP A 270 15.49 -0.55 7.83
C TRP A 270 15.66 -1.94 7.22
N LEU A 271 15.09 -2.93 7.88
CA LEU A 271 15.01 -4.29 7.39
C LEU A 271 13.55 -4.72 7.33
N PRO A 272 13.15 -5.47 6.29
CA PRO A 272 11.82 -6.06 6.22
C PRO A 272 11.63 -7.08 7.36
N GLY A 273 10.39 -7.22 7.81
CA GLY A 273 10.02 -8.39 8.61
C GLY A 273 10.19 -9.68 7.80
N LYS A 274 9.91 -10.83 8.42
CA LYS A 274 9.90 -12.12 7.74
C LYS A 274 8.53 -12.76 7.86
N LEU A 275 7.96 -13.17 6.73
CA LEU A 275 6.77 -13.99 6.68
C LEU A 275 7.17 -15.44 6.97
N GLU A 276 6.34 -16.12 7.74
CA GLU A 276 6.54 -17.53 8.04
C GLU A 276 5.54 -18.37 7.23
N LYS A 277 6.01 -19.48 6.62
CA LYS A 277 5.10 -20.40 5.93
C LYS A 277 4.08 -21.01 6.88
N SER A 278 4.43 -21.16 8.15
CA SER A 278 3.55 -21.63 9.22
C SER A 278 2.40 -20.70 9.55
N SER A 279 2.44 -19.44 9.11
CA SER A 279 1.31 -18.50 9.25
C SER A 279 0.17 -18.78 8.27
N LEU A 280 0.43 -19.57 7.22
CA LEU A 280 -0.58 -20.00 6.26
C LEU A 280 -1.23 -21.32 6.68
N GLN A 281 -2.53 -21.46 6.43
CA GLN A 281 -3.23 -22.74 6.55
C GLN A 281 -2.93 -23.64 5.36
N VAL A 282 -3.23 -24.94 5.50
CA VAL A 282 -3.03 -25.93 4.44
C VAL A 282 -3.73 -25.52 3.15
N GLY A 283 -3.02 -25.56 2.04
CA GLY A 283 -3.50 -25.19 0.70
C GLY A 283 -3.42 -23.70 0.36
N TRP A 284 -3.11 -22.83 1.34
CA TRP A 284 -2.83 -21.43 1.09
C TRP A 284 -1.38 -21.25 0.68
N ASP A 285 -1.12 -20.30 -0.22
CA ASP A 285 0.24 -20.01 -0.70
C ASP A 285 0.48 -18.51 -0.79
N TYR A 286 1.74 -18.13 -0.58
CA TYR A 286 2.29 -16.84 -1.02
C TYR A 286 2.64 -16.93 -2.51
N CYS A 287 2.29 -15.90 -3.28
CA CYS A 287 2.63 -15.78 -4.69
C CYS A 287 3.47 -14.52 -4.87
N TYR A 288 4.73 -14.70 -5.21
CA TYR A 288 5.72 -13.63 -5.42
C TYR A 288 6.68 -14.03 -6.53
N ASP A 289 7.40 -13.05 -7.06
CA ASP A 289 8.50 -13.25 -8.01
C ASP A 289 9.77 -12.68 -7.40
N ASP A 290 10.81 -13.50 -7.31
CA ASP A 290 12.12 -13.14 -6.78
C ASP A 290 13.21 -12.96 -7.84
N SER A 291 12.82 -12.95 -9.11
CA SER A 291 13.73 -12.70 -10.24
C SER A 291 14.15 -11.23 -10.34
N VAL A 292 13.26 -10.32 -9.92
CA VAL A 292 13.45 -8.86 -9.91
C VAL A 292 13.04 -8.31 -8.54
N PRO A 293 13.82 -7.39 -7.94
CA PRO A 293 13.41 -6.72 -6.69
C PRO A 293 12.08 -6.00 -6.83
N SER A 294 11.21 -6.17 -5.84
CA SER A 294 9.93 -5.47 -5.81
C SER A 294 10.04 -4.05 -5.24
N CYS A 295 11.05 -3.78 -4.42
CA CYS A 295 11.25 -2.48 -3.78
C CYS A 295 12.75 -2.16 -3.65
N ARG A 296 13.06 -0.87 -3.59
CA ARG A 296 14.40 -0.34 -3.30
C ARG A 296 14.39 0.63 -2.13
N SER A 297 15.53 0.84 -1.51
CA SER A 297 15.68 1.91 -0.52
C SER A 297 15.67 3.30 -1.17
N THR A 298 15.28 4.30 -0.39
CA THR A 298 15.14 5.70 -0.81
C THR A 298 16.06 6.65 -0.05
N TYR A 299 17.21 6.17 0.46
CA TYR A 299 18.17 7.00 1.19
C TYR A 299 18.87 8.05 0.30
N ALA A 300 18.84 7.88 -1.01
CA ALA A 300 19.33 8.81 -2.00
C ALA A 300 18.58 8.61 -3.34
N PRO A 301 18.65 9.55 -4.30
CA PRO A 301 18.16 9.32 -5.65
C PRO A 301 18.82 8.11 -6.31
N TYR A 302 18.02 7.25 -6.97
CA TYR A 302 18.46 6.03 -7.67
C TYR A 302 19.09 6.36 -9.02
N ILE A 303 20.23 7.07 -8.99
CA ILE A 303 21.00 7.53 -10.15
C ILE A 303 22.50 7.40 -9.86
N GLY A 304 23.32 7.44 -10.91
CA GLY A 304 24.78 7.37 -10.81
C GLY A 304 25.33 5.94 -10.77
N GLU A 305 26.62 5.81 -10.42
CA GLU A 305 27.35 4.53 -10.53
C GLU A 305 26.79 3.44 -9.61
N LYS A 306 26.33 3.77 -8.41
CA LYS A 306 25.74 2.78 -7.49
C LYS A 306 24.50 2.12 -8.08
N ALA A 307 23.62 2.91 -8.70
CA ALA A 307 22.42 2.37 -9.37
C ALA A 307 22.80 1.52 -10.58
N LYS A 308 23.77 1.96 -11.37
CA LYS A 308 24.27 1.22 -12.56
C LYS A 308 24.92 -0.10 -12.19
N ASN A 309 25.65 -0.16 -11.08
CA ASN A 309 26.38 -1.34 -10.63
C ASN A 309 25.55 -2.25 -9.71
N HIS A 310 24.28 -1.96 -9.52
CA HIS A 310 23.39 -2.67 -8.58
C HIS A 310 23.89 -2.68 -7.12
N ASP A 311 24.70 -1.70 -6.72
CA ASP A 311 25.15 -1.50 -5.33
C ASP A 311 24.08 -0.76 -4.51
N TRP A 312 22.81 -1.07 -4.71
CA TRP A 312 21.67 -0.47 -4.05
C TRP A 312 21.00 -1.46 -3.10
N GLN A 313 20.37 -0.96 -2.05
CA GLN A 313 19.57 -1.84 -1.21
C GLN A 313 18.23 -2.13 -1.89
N TYR A 314 17.95 -3.41 -2.08
CA TYR A 314 16.71 -3.92 -2.65
C TYR A 314 15.96 -4.82 -1.68
N TYR A 315 14.67 -5.01 -1.95
CA TYR A 315 13.77 -5.82 -1.14
C TYR A 315 12.80 -6.61 -2.01
N LEU A 316 12.28 -7.72 -1.45
CA LEU A 316 11.22 -8.56 -2.01
C LEU A 316 10.08 -8.58 -0.98
N ILE A 317 9.19 -7.61 -1.05
CA ILE A 317 8.18 -7.32 -0.02
C ILE A 317 6.76 -7.14 -0.57
N ASP A 318 6.61 -7.18 -1.89
CA ASP A 318 5.32 -7.07 -2.58
C ASP A 318 4.92 -8.40 -3.20
N GLY A 319 3.66 -8.77 -3.13
CA GLY A 319 3.14 -10.04 -3.64
C GLY A 319 1.71 -10.31 -3.22
N TYR A 320 1.34 -11.60 -3.21
CA TYR A 320 -0.03 -12.03 -2.96
C TYR A 320 -0.11 -13.23 -2.00
N ILE A 321 -1.31 -13.41 -1.44
CA ILE A 321 -1.78 -14.63 -0.78
C ILE A 321 -3.01 -15.10 -1.53
N LYS A 322 -3.09 -16.40 -1.82
CA LYS A 322 -4.24 -16.99 -2.49
C LYS A 322 -4.89 -18.12 -1.67
N SER A 323 -6.20 -18.25 -1.75
CA SER A 323 -6.92 -19.40 -1.16
C SER A 323 -6.72 -20.69 -1.97
N PRO A 324 -6.98 -21.86 -1.37
CA PRO A 324 -6.77 -23.16 -2.03
C PRO A 324 -7.51 -23.34 -3.35
N ASN A 325 -8.70 -22.73 -3.49
CA ASN A 325 -9.56 -22.78 -4.68
C ASN A 325 -9.19 -21.74 -5.77
N VAL A 326 -8.06 -21.06 -5.62
CA VAL A 326 -7.50 -20.18 -6.65
C VAL A 326 -6.22 -20.83 -7.21
N LYS A 327 -6.12 -20.95 -8.53
CA LYS A 327 -4.91 -21.39 -9.23
C LYS A 327 -4.19 -20.18 -9.81
N VAL A 328 -2.98 -19.95 -9.38
CA VAL A 328 -2.09 -18.95 -9.99
C VAL A 328 -1.32 -19.61 -11.12
N THR A 329 -1.39 -19.04 -12.30
CA THR A 329 -0.69 -19.51 -13.50
C THR A 329 0.58 -18.71 -13.79
N LYS A 330 0.62 -17.45 -13.30
CA LYS A 330 1.78 -16.59 -13.46
C LYS A 330 1.83 -15.57 -12.35
N VAL A 331 3.01 -15.32 -11.82
CA VAL A 331 3.34 -14.15 -11.01
C VAL A 331 4.63 -13.55 -11.56
N LYS A 332 4.66 -12.23 -11.74
CA LYS A 332 5.81 -11.55 -12.32
C LYS A 332 5.95 -10.14 -11.79
N THR A 333 7.13 -9.80 -11.29
CA THR A 333 7.55 -8.42 -11.04
C THR A 333 7.86 -7.76 -12.38
N ILE A 334 7.21 -6.64 -12.67
CA ILE A 334 7.45 -5.86 -13.88
C ILE A 334 8.54 -4.84 -13.56
N ASP A 335 9.72 -5.05 -14.10
CA ASP A 335 10.87 -4.17 -13.87
C ASP A 335 10.68 -2.83 -14.60
N ASN A 336 10.33 -1.81 -13.85
CA ASN A 336 10.23 -0.42 -14.31
C ASN A 336 11.49 0.40 -13.98
N ASP A 337 12.60 -0.27 -13.58
CA ASP A 337 13.85 0.40 -13.14
C ASP A 337 13.58 1.49 -12.07
N PHE A 338 12.51 1.31 -11.29
CA PHE A 338 12.05 2.22 -10.24
C PHE A 338 11.87 3.67 -10.71
N VAL A 339 11.54 3.87 -11.99
CA VAL A 339 11.47 5.22 -12.59
C VAL A 339 10.42 6.08 -11.91
N TYR A 340 9.25 5.53 -11.59
CA TYR A 340 8.08 6.28 -11.14
C TYR A 340 7.70 6.05 -9.67
N SER A 341 8.16 4.95 -9.07
CA SER A 341 7.99 4.60 -7.65
C SER A 341 9.25 3.88 -7.16
N ASP A 342 9.43 3.80 -5.85
CA ASP A 342 10.43 2.94 -5.20
C ASP A 342 10.01 1.48 -5.15
N HIS A 343 8.81 1.15 -5.63
CA HIS A 343 8.35 -0.21 -5.87
C HIS A 343 8.10 -0.48 -7.35
N ASN A 344 8.28 -1.73 -7.75
CA ASN A 344 7.90 -2.28 -9.04
C ASN A 344 6.52 -2.94 -8.95
N PRO A 345 5.68 -2.87 -10.00
CA PRO A 345 4.39 -3.55 -10.01
C PRO A 345 4.53 -5.07 -10.07
N ILE A 346 3.66 -5.78 -9.34
CA ILE A 346 3.57 -7.24 -9.36
C ILE A 346 2.32 -7.64 -10.13
N TYR A 347 2.52 -8.36 -11.22
CA TYR A 347 1.45 -8.88 -12.07
C TYR A 347 1.14 -10.33 -11.72
N LEU A 348 -0.15 -10.67 -11.70
CA LEU A 348 -0.67 -12.00 -11.39
C LEU A 348 -1.66 -12.45 -12.47
N GLU A 349 -1.55 -13.69 -12.96
CA GLU A 349 -2.60 -14.38 -13.70
C GLU A 349 -3.15 -15.54 -12.86
N PHE A 350 -4.46 -15.68 -12.83
CA PHE A 350 -5.12 -16.69 -12.02
C PHE A 350 -6.41 -17.21 -12.69
N SER A 351 -6.85 -18.39 -12.24
CA SER A 351 -8.15 -18.95 -12.53
C SER A 351 -8.79 -19.51 -11.27
N LEU A 352 -10.10 -19.68 -11.30
CA LEU A 352 -10.84 -20.29 -10.19
C LEU A 352 -10.89 -21.82 -10.37
N GLN A 353 -10.77 -22.55 -9.26
CA GLN A 353 -10.87 -24.02 -9.22
C GLN A 353 -12.05 -24.45 -8.36
N GLU A 354 -12.58 -25.63 -8.63
CA GLU A 354 -13.62 -26.25 -7.78
C GLU A 354 -13.10 -26.72 -6.43
#